data_04363e911948c66871ba6fe4b7d3686e
#
_entry.id   04363e911948c66871ba6fe4b7d3686e
#
_cell.length_a   1.000
_cell.length_b   1.000
_cell.length_c   1.000
_cell.angle_alpha   90.00
_cell.angle_beta   90.00
_cell.angle_gamma   90.00
#
_symmetry.space_group_name_H-M   'P 1'
#
loop_
_entity.id
_entity.type
_entity.pdbx_description
1 polymer ?
#
loop_
_entity_poly.entity_id
_entity_poly.type
_entity_poly.pdbx_seq_one_letter_code
_entity_poly.pdbx_strand_id
1 'polypeptide(L)'
;MDSNKLLRSENSEDNFQQKIQENIHIVFWLLKDFAWIMHFRAFGLLMAIPTFVLSVYITLKSLSTCFDIYYKWMFLQIRYTLKLTGGLNVSEIGSWRDLRFNEIFQSDYARTMMDDSKWAIVRFLAMGKITIGNIARLDYRELIKGASDLYHNIAITCWILGNGTWMVGEFYFEDSIRYLAIPFFVLGLFFIIWYYLVVLDNLEKQKASEVEA
;
A
#
# COMPACT_ATOMS: atom_id res chain seq x y z
N MET A 1 -3.29 -28.81 17.83
CA MET A 1 -2.23 -28.04 17.16
C MET A 1 -2.69 -26.60 17.17
N ASP A 2 -1.91 -25.71 17.77
CA ASP A 2 -2.37 -24.38 18.20
C ASP A 2 -2.47 -23.42 17.00
N SER A 3 -3.68 -23.03 16.59
CA SER A 3 -3.95 -22.14 15.45
C SER A 3 -3.18 -20.83 15.53
N ASN A 4 -2.95 -20.33 16.76
CA ASN A 4 -2.16 -19.12 16.99
C ASN A 4 -0.67 -19.28 16.64
N LYS A 5 -0.14 -20.51 16.74
CA LYS A 5 1.25 -20.80 16.43
C LYS A 5 1.47 -20.86 14.90
N LEU A 6 0.47 -21.35 14.17
CA LEU A 6 0.48 -21.37 12.70
C LEU A 6 0.39 -19.96 12.11
N LEU A 7 -0.53 -19.13 12.59
CA LEU A 7 -0.67 -17.72 12.16
C LEU A 7 0.59 -16.88 12.45
N ARG A 8 1.27 -17.17 13.57
CA ARG A 8 2.51 -16.47 13.94
C ARG A 8 3.69 -16.89 13.08
N SER A 9 3.75 -18.15 12.62
CA SER A 9 4.78 -18.65 11.70
C SER A 9 4.58 -18.11 10.29
N GLU A 10 3.35 -18.04 9.81
CA GLU A 10 2.99 -17.51 8.49
C GLU A 10 3.35 -16.01 8.36
N ASN A 11 2.98 -15.19 9.37
CA ASN A 11 3.36 -13.78 9.43
C ASN A 11 4.88 -13.56 9.52
N SER A 12 5.62 -14.48 10.14
CA SER A 12 7.09 -14.39 10.23
C SER A 12 7.76 -14.69 8.88
N GLU A 13 7.23 -15.64 8.14
CA GLU A 13 7.71 -16.05 6.83
C GLU A 13 7.46 -14.97 5.77
N ASP A 14 6.27 -14.38 5.76
CA ASP A 14 5.91 -13.26 4.88
C ASP A 14 6.79 -12.02 5.12
N ASN A 15 7.06 -11.69 6.39
CA ASN A 15 7.96 -10.59 6.74
C ASN A 15 9.41 -10.85 6.31
N PHE A 16 9.87 -12.10 6.37
CA PHE A 16 11.21 -12.49 5.93
C PHE A 16 11.34 -12.39 4.41
N GLN A 17 10.37 -12.90 3.66
CA GLN A 17 10.32 -12.82 2.21
C GLN A 17 10.28 -11.35 1.72
N GLN A 18 9.51 -10.51 2.40
CA GLN A 18 9.46 -9.09 2.07
C GLN A 18 10.82 -8.41 2.25
N LYS A 19 11.52 -8.66 3.35
CA LYS A 19 12.86 -8.13 3.59
C LYS A 19 13.88 -8.60 2.54
N ILE A 20 13.79 -9.86 2.10
CA ILE A 20 14.64 -10.36 1.01
C ILE A 20 14.38 -9.58 -0.28
N GLN A 21 13.12 -9.36 -0.65
CA GLN A 21 12.76 -8.61 -1.85
C GLN A 21 13.24 -7.17 -1.81
N GLU A 22 13.09 -6.49 -0.67
CA GLU A 22 13.61 -5.14 -0.46
C GLU A 22 15.14 -5.08 -0.59
N ASN A 23 15.85 -6.05 0.01
CA ASN A 23 17.30 -6.12 -0.10
C ASN A 23 17.79 -6.40 -1.53
N ILE A 24 17.14 -7.33 -2.24
CA ILE A 24 17.44 -7.63 -3.65
C ILE A 24 17.19 -6.38 -4.52
N HIS A 25 16.10 -5.67 -4.29
CA HIS A 25 15.80 -4.43 -4.99
C HIS A 25 16.92 -3.38 -4.80
N ILE A 26 17.40 -3.20 -3.56
CA ILE A 26 18.51 -2.29 -3.25
C ILE A 26 19.78 -2.71 -3.98
N VAL A 27 20.10 -4.01 -4.03
CA VAL A 27 21.29 -4.51 -4.74
C VAL A 27 21.22 -4.16 -6.24
N PHE A 28 20.11 -4.42 -6.91
CA PHE A 28 19.93 -4.07 -8.32
C PHE A 28 20.02 -2.56 -8.54
N TRP A 29 19.45 -1.77 -7.64
CA TRP A 29 19.54 -0.32 -7.70
C TRP A 29 20.99 0.16 -7.62
N LEU A 30 21.75 -0.31 -6.63
CA LEU A 30 23.18 0.04 -6.47
C LEU A 30 24.02 -0.39 -7.67
N LEU A 31 23.79 -1.60 -8.22
CA LEU A 31 24.48 -2.08 -9.41
C LEU A 31 24.19 -1.20 -10.64
N LYS A 32 22.95 -0.75 -10.79
CA LYS A 32 22.53 0.17 -11.85
C LYS A 32 23.27 1.51 -11.70
N ASP A 33 23.26 2.11 -10.51
CA ASP A 33 23.91 3.40 -10.25
C ASP A 33 25.43 3.31 -10.41
N PHE A 34 26.04 2.22 -9.94
CA PHE A 34 27.45 1.94 -10.17
C PHE A 34 27.79 1.85 -11.67
N ALA A 35 26.98 1.09 -12.42
CA ALA A 35 27.15 0.98 -13.88
C ALA A 35 26.99 2.33 -14.59
N TRP A 36 26.09 3.18 -14.11
CA TRP A 36 25.89 4.53 -14.63
C TRP A 36 27.15 5.39 -14.41
N ILE A 37 27.65 5.45 -13.18
CA ILE A 37 28.88 6.20 -12.85
C ILE A 37 30.09 5.72 -13.66
N MET A 38 30.19 4.41 -13.89
CA MET A 38 31.27 3.81 -14.67
C MET A 38 31.05 3.84 -16.18
N HIS A 39 29.98 4.47 -16.66
CA HIS A 39 29.56 4.51 -18.07
C HIS A 39 29.39 3.12 -18.73
N PHE A 40 29.08 2.08 -17.95
CA PHE A 40 28.77 0.75 -18.46
C PHE A 40 27.33 0.69 -18.99
N ARG A 41 27.09 1.30 -20.18
CA ARG A 41 25.77 1.54 -20.75
C ARG A 41 24.86 0.31 -20.78
N ALA A 42 25.34 -0.80 -21.37
CA ALA A 42 24.55 -2.02 -21.51
C ALA A 42 24.24 -2.66 -20.13
N PHE A 43 25.21 -2.68 -19.23
CA PHE A 43 25.02 -3.24 -17.88
C PHE A 43 24.11 -2.36 -17.03
N GLY A 44 24.22 -1.04 -17.11
CA GLY A 44 23.34 -0.11 -16.43
C GLY A 44 21.87 -0.29 -16.86
N LEU A 45 21.62 -0.40 -18.16
CA LEU A 45 20.27 -0.65 -18.68
C LEU A 45 19.75 -2.04 -18.27
N LEU A 46 20.59 -3.08 -18.31
CA LEU A 46 20.23 -4.43 -17.88
C LEU A 46 19.82 -4.45 -16.39
N MET A 47 20.50 -3.71 -15.53
CA MET A 47 20.15 -3.62 -14.09
C MET A 47 18.97 -2.69 -13.81
N ALA A 48 18.69 -1.72 -14.68
CA ALA A 48 17.53 -0.84 -14.54
C ALA A 48 16.21 -1.58 -14.67
N ILE A 49 16.14 -2.59 -15.55
CA ILE A 49 14.90 -3.36 -15.79
C ILE A 49 14.44 -4.10 -14.51
N PRO A 50 15.25 -4.99 -13.88
CA PRO A 50 14.82 -5.67 -12.66
C PRO A 50 14.59 -4.68 -11.51
N THR A 51 15.36 -3.59 -11.40
CA THR A 51 15.13 -2.55 -10.39
C THR A 51 13.72 -1.97 -10.53
N PHE A 52 13.33 -1.62 -11.75
CA PHE A 52 12.01 -1.06 -12.01
C PHE A 52 10.89 -2.09 -11.74
N VAL A 53 11.03 -3.31 -12.27
CA VAL A 53 10.03 -4.38 -12.10
C VAL A 53 9.80 -4.69 -10.61
N LEU A 54 10.88 -4.80 -9.83
CA LEU A 54 10.78 -5.04 -8.38
C LEU A 54 10.15 -3.85 -7.66
N SER A 55 10.48 -2.61 -8.04
CA SER A 55 9.88 -1.42 -7.45
C SER A 55 8.36 -1.37 -7.69
N VAL A 56 7.91 -1.63 -8.91
CA VAL A 56 6.48 -1.73 -9.23
C VAL A 56 5.82 -2.86 -8.45
N TYR A 57 6.45 -4.02 -8.38
CA TYR A 57 5.93 -5.16 -7.61
C TYR A 57 5.77 -4.83 -6.12
N ILE A 58 6.78 -4.20 -5.49
CA ILE A 58 6.73 -3.79 -4.08
C ILE A 58 5.62 -2.75 -3.88
N THR A 59 5.46 -1.79 -4.79
CA THR A 59 4.39 -0.79 -4.73
C THR A 59 2.99 -1.42 -4.83
N LEU A 60 2.80 -2.37 -5.76
CA LEU A 60 1.54 -3.09 -5.89
C LEU A 60 1.23 -3.96 -4.66
N LYS A 61 2.27 -4.58 -4.08
CA LYS A 61 2.13 -5.33 -2.82
C LYS A 61 1.71 -4.42 -1.66
N SER A 62 2.33 -3.24 -1.53
CA SER A 62 1.94 -2.24 -0.51
C SER A 62 0.50 -1.76 -0.72
N LEU A 63 0.08 -1.55 -1.96
CA LEU A 63 -1.30 -1.21 -2.29
C LEU A 63 -2.26 -2.34 -1.88
N SER A 64 -1.94 -3.60 -2.20
CA SER A 64 -2.73 -4.77 -1.77
C SER A 64 -2.83 -4.84 -0.26
N THR A 65 -1.73 -4.61 0.46
CA THR A 65 -1.71 -4.59 1.93
C THR A 65 -2.63 -3.50 2.49
N CYS A 66 -2.62 -2.29 1.92
CA CYS A 66 -3.55 -1.21 2.32
C CYS A 66 -5.01 -1.62 2.09
N PHE A 67 -5.33 -2.28 0.97
CA PHE A 67 -6.66 -2.82 0.71
C PHE A 67 -7.05 -3.89 1.72
N ASP A 68 -6.15 -4.83 2.03
CA ASP A 68 -6.41 -5.91 2.98
C ASP A 68 -6.66 -5.37 4.40
N ILE A 69 -5.87 -4.40 4.86
CA ILE A 69 -6.08 -3.72 6.14
C ILE A 69 -7.46 -3.05 6.16
N TYR A 70 -7.78 -2.28 5.12
CA TYR A 70 -9.04 -1.57 5.03
C TYR A 70 -10.25 -2.52 5.02
N TYR A 71 -10.22 -3.58 4.21
CA TYR A 71 -11.30 -4.57 4.14
C TYR A 71 -11.44 -5.40 5.41
N LYS A 72 -10.34 -5.73 6.10
CA LYS A 72 -10.35 -6.35 7.42
C LYS A 72 -11.14 -5.52 8.42
N TRP A 73 -10.90 -4.20 8.44
CA TRP A 73 -11.60 -3.27 9.31
C TRP A 73 -13.09 -3.13 8.97
N MET A 74 -13.41 -2.98 7.70
CA MET A 74 -14.80 -2.95 7.22
C MET A 74 -15.55 -4.23 7.63
N PHE A 75 -14.90 -5.38 7.51
CA PHE A 75 -15.46 -6.67 7.92
C PHE A 75 -15.76 -6.72 9.43
N LEU A 76 -14.84 -6.28 10.26
CA LEU A 76 -15.04 -6.24 11.71
C LEU A 76 -16.22 -5.33 12.08
N GLN A 77 -16.40 -4.23 11.36
CA GLN A 77 -17.54 -3.33 11.55
C GLN A 77 -18.85 -4.00 11.18
N ILE A 78 -18.94 -4.61 10.01
CA ILE A 78 -20.14 -5.33 9.57
C ILE A 78 -20.50 -6.42 10.58
N ARG A 79 -19.51 -7.19 11.03
CA ARG A 79 -19.67 -8.22 12.04
C ARG A 79 -20.20 -7.68 13.37
N TYR A 80 -19.67 -6.54 13.81
CA TYR A 80 -20.12 -5.90 15.06
C TYR A 80 -21.55 -5.38 14.94
N THR A 81 -21.90 -4.72 13.84
CA THR A 81 -23.25 -4.21 13.59
C THR A 81 -24.28 -5.34 13.50
N LEU A 82 -23.97 -6.41 12.79
CA LEU A 82 -24.84 -7.59 12.68
C LEU A 82 -25.06 -8.29 14.02
N LYS A 83 -24.04 -8.34 14.87
CA LYS A 83 -24.15 -8.87 16.25
C LYS A 83 -25.09 -8.02 17.11
N LEU A 84 -25.05 -6.69 16.99
CA LEU A 84 -25.90 -5.76 17.73
C LEU A 84 -27.37 -5.82 17.28
N THR A 85 -27.60 -6.05 15.99
CA THR A 85 -28.96 -6.11 15.41
C THR A 85 -29.63 -7.48 15.57
N GLY A 86 -28.96 -8.46 16.16
CA GLY A 86 -29.51 -9.82 16.40
C GLY A 86 -29.73 -10.64 15.11
N GLY A 87 -29.17 -10.20 13.98
CA GLY A 87 -29.56 -10.65 12.64
C GLY A 87 -28.85 -11.88 12.10
N LEU A 88 -27.79 -12.41 12.74
CA LEU A 88 -27.08 -13.60 12.20
C LEU A 88 -26.14 -14.27 13.23
N ASN A 89 -26.03 -15.58 13.09
CA ASN A 89 -25.08 -16.39 13.86
C ASN A 89 -23.66 -16.16 13.29
N VAL A 90 -23.00 -15.10 13.75
CA VAL A 90 -21.73 -14.56 13.24
C VAL A 90 -20.55 -15.52 13.45
N SER A 91 -20.75 -16.62 14.19
CA SER A 91 -19.72 -17.63 14.44
C SER A 91 -19.30 -18.43 13.18
N GLU A 92 -20.13 -18.40 12.13
CA GLU A 92 -19.90 -19.18 10.90
C GLU A 92 -19.07 -18.44 9.85
N ILE A 93 -18.82 -17.13 10.04
CA ILE A 93 -18.08 -16.33 9.07
C ILE A 93 -16.61 -16.28 9.48
N GLY A 94 -15.78 -17.15 8.89
CA GLY A 94 -14.38 -17.33 9.24
C GLY A 94 -13.48 -16.16 8.82
N SER A 95 -13.71 -15.56 7.64
CA SER A 95 -12.86 -14.48 7.12
C SER A 95 -13.65 -13.47 6.28
N TRP A 96 -13.08 -12.26 6.06
CA TRP A 96 -13.66 -11.26 5.16
C TRP A 96 -13.72 -11.74 3.69
N ARG A 97 -12.88 -12.71 3.31
CA ARG A 97 -12.89 -13.34 1.98
C ARG A 97 -14.12 -14.22 1.79
N ASP A 98 -14.56 -14.88 2.86
CA ASP A 98 -15.75 -15.74 2.85
C ASP A 98 -17.03 -14.90 2.71
N LEU A 99 -17.04 -13.66 3.19
CA LEU A 99 -18.14 -12.72 2.99
C LEU A 99 -18.41 -12.40 1.51
N ARG A 100 -17.38 -12.42 0.67
CA ARG A 100 -17.49 -12.10 -0.77
C ARG A 100 -18.39 -13.08 -1.53
N PHE A 101 -18.63 -14.26 -0.98
CA PHE A 101 -19.34 -15.36 -1.62
C PHE A 101 -20.63 -15.78 -0.91
N ASN A 102 -20.96 -15.15 0.24
CA ASN A 102 -22.13 -15.55 1.01
C ASN A 102 -23.38 -14.74 0.65
N GLU A 103 -24.54 -15.40 0.75
CA GLU A 103 -25.87 -14.83 0.51
C GLU A 103 -26.21 -13.55 1.30
N ILE A 104 -25.44 -13.25 2.35
CA ILE A 104 -25.53 -12.05 3.17
C ILE A 104 -25.37 -10.78 2.33
N PHE A 105 -24.55 -10.82 1.27
CA PHE A 105 -24.36 -9.70 0.33
C PHE A 105 -25.50 -9.53 -0.69
N GLN A 106 -26.47 -10.41 -0.69
CA GLN A 106 -27.67 -10.24 -1.50
C GLN A 106 -28.68 -9.28 -0.85
N SER A 107 -28.50 -8.90 0.43
CA SER A 107 -29.34 -7.89 1.06
C SER A 107 -28.98 -6.49 0.51
N ASP A 108 -29.97 -5.64 0.26
CA ASP A 108 -29.79 -4.26 -0.21
C ASP A 108 -28.86 -3.45 0.72
N TYR A 109 -28.88 -3.73 2.03
CA TYR A 109 -28.03 -3.11 3.02
C TYR A 109 -26.53 -3.43 2.79
N ALA A 110 -26.18 -4.69 2.55
CA ALA A 110 -24.81 -5.09 2.28
C ALA A 110 -24.32 -4.53 0.94
N ARG A 111 -25.20 -4.45 -0.06
CA ARG A 111 -24.89 -3.86 -1.37
C ARG A 111 -24.61 -2.36 -1.26
N THR A 112 -25.42 -1.62 -0.52
CA THR A 112 -25.21 -0.19 -0.24
C THR A 112 -23.90 0.03 0.51
N MET A 113 -23.61 -0.76 1.55
CA MET A 113 -22.33 -0.68 2.28
C MET A 113 -21.12 -1.00 1.40
N MET A 114 -21.22 -1.93 0.45
CA MET A 114 -20.13 -2.24 -0.47
C MET A 114 -19.89 -1.12 -1.48
N ASP A 115 -20.92 -0.48 -1.99
CA ASP A 115 -20.78 0.65 -2.92
C ASP A 115 -20.23 1.88 -2.20
N ASP A 116 -20.65 2.15 -0.98
CA ASP A 116 -20.06 3.17 -0.13
C ASP A 116 -18.62 2.85 0.24
N SER A 117 -18.27 1.57 0.38
CA SER A 117 -16.90 1.13 0.73
C SER A 117 -15.88 1.38 -0.38
N LYS A 118 -16.28 1.32 -1.65
CA LYS A 118 -15.38 1.64 -2.78
C LYS A 118 -14.94 3.11 -2.75
N TRP A 119 -15.88 4.01 -2.46
CA TRP A 119 -15.55 5.43 -2.29
C TRP A 119 -14.84 5.72 -0.97
N ALA A 120 -15.13 4.97 0.07
CA ALA A 120 -14.48 5.09 1.35
C ALA A 120 -12.98 4.70 1.27
N ILE A 121 -12.64 3.62 0.55
CA ILE A 121 -11.23 3.25 0.35
C ILE A 121 -10.48 4.27 -0.51
N VAL A 122 -11.11 4.84 -1.53
CA VAL A 122 -10.50 5.92 -2.33
C VAL A 122 -10.25 7.16 -1.44
N ARG A 123 -11.19 7.52 -0.57
CA ARG A 123 -11.00 8.62 0.40
C ARG A 123 -9.91 8.33 1.42
N PHE A 124 -9.81 7.08 1.91
CA PHE A 124 -8.72 6.67 2.79
C PHE A 124 -7.37 6.80 2.08
N LEU A 125 -7.23 6.23 0.89
CA LEU A 125 -5.98 6.29 0.12
C LEU A 125 -5.63 7.73 -0.29
N ALA A 126 -6.60 8.55 -0.70
CA ALA A 126 -6.32 9.89 -1.17
C ALA A 126 -6.11 10.91 -0.03
N MET A 127 -6.83 10.78 1.07
CA MET A 127 -6.91 11.81 2.12
C MET A 127 -6.61 11.30 3.52
N GLY A 128 -6.38 9.99 3.74
CA GLY A 128 -6.26 9.40 5.08
C GLY A 128 -7.56 9.45 5.89
N LYS A 129 -8.70 9.74 5.28
CA LYS A 129 -9.99 9.83 5.98
C LYS A 129 -10.65 8.47 6.08
N ILE A 130 -10.91 8.03 7.30
CA ILE A 130 -11.61 6.79 7.61
C ILE A 130 -13.07 7.15 7.92
N THR A 131 -13.98 6.70 7.07
CA THR A 131 -15.43 6.89 7.25
C THR A 131 -16.10 5.66 7.85
N ILE A 132 -15.36 4.91 8.64
CA ILE A 132 -15.89 3.72 9.32
C ILE A 132 -16.43 4.21 10.66
N GLY A 133 -17.73 4.02 10.91
CA GLY A 133 -18.38 4.45 12.15
C GLY A 133 -17.72 3.87 13.40
N ASN A 134 -18.10 4.37 14.56
CA ASN A 134 -17.54 4.13 15.90
C ASN A 134 -17.19 2.66 16.21
N ILE A 135 -16.11 2.13 15.63
CA ILE A 135 -15.55 0.85 16.05
C ILE A 135 -14.53 1.16 17.13
N ALA A 136 -14.89 0.81 18.35
CA ALA A 136 -13.95 0.78 19.45
C ALA A 136 -12.72 -0.06 19.06
N ARG A 137 -11.54 0.59 18.93
CA ARG A 137 -10.20 0.02 18.71
C ARG A 137 -9.79 -0.23 17.27
N LEU A 138 -9.88 0.78 16.44
CA LEU A 138 -9.10 0.81 15.17
C LEU A 138 -7.60 0.79 15.50
N ASP A 139 -6.83 -0.12 14.89
CA ASP A 139 -5.37 -0.05 15.02
C ASP A 139 -4.80 0.98 14.02
N TYR A 140 -4.87 2.26 14.41
CA TYR A 140 -4.33 3.37 13.61
C TYR A 140 -2.86 3.20 13.26
N ARG A 141 -2.09 2.43 14.05
CA ARG A 141 -0.69 2.18 13.75
C ARG A 141 -0.53 1.32 12.49
N GLU A 142 -1.38 0.28 12.34
CA GLU A 142 -1.39 -0.57 11.15
C GLU A 142 -1.77 0.25 9.90
N LEU A 143 -2.77 1.10 10.01
CA LEU A 143 -3.22 1.99 8.93
C LEU A 143 -2.19 3.04 8.54
N ILE A 144 -1.61 3.73 9.53
CA ILE A 144 -0.55 4.74 9.30
C ILE A 144 0.65 4.09 8.63
N LYS A 145 1.07 2.91 9.11
CA LYS A 145 2.19 2.16 8.54
C LYS A 145 1.88 1.75 7.09
N GLY A 146 0.73 1.15 6.84
CA GLY A 146 0.34 0.72 5.49
C GLY A 146 0.28 1.89 4.50
N ALA A 147 -0.30 3.02 4.90
CA ALA A 147 -0.32 4.23 4.09
C ALA A 147 1.10 4.78 3.86
N SER A 148 1.93 4.84 4.91
CA SER A 148 3.33 5.26 4.80
C SER A 148 4.09 4.41 3.78
N ASP A 149 4.04 3.10 3.93
CA ASP A 149 4.75 2.16 3.04
C ASP A 149 4.28 2.32 1.58
N LEU A 150 2.98 2.52 1.35
CA LEU A 150 2.44 2.74 0.00
C LEU A 150 2.97 4.03 -0.63
N TYR A 151 2.87 5.16 0.06
CA TYR A 151 3.27 6.45 -0.49
C TYR A 151 4.78 6.54 -0.72
N HIS A 152 5.60 5.98 0.18
CA HIS A 152 7.04 5.90 0.00
C HIS A 152 7.40 5.01 -1.19
N ASN A 153 6.75 3.86 -1.36
CA ASN A 153 7.03 2.96 -2.49
C ASN A 153 6.59 3.56 -3.83
N ILE A 154 5.50 4.32 -3.89
CA ILE A 154 5.12 5.10 -5.09
C ILE A 154 6.22 6.12 -5.41
N ALA A 155 6.69 6.87 -4.41
CA ALA A 155 7.72 7.88 -4.60
C ALA A 155 9.04 7.26 -5.06
N ILE A 156 9.46 6.13 -4.48
CA ILE A 156 10.64 5.37 -4.90
C ILE A 156 10.50 4.90 -6.36
N THR A 157 9.33 4.38 -6.74
CA THR A 157 9.07 3.95 -8.11
C THR A 157 9.17 5.11 -9.10
N CYS A 158 8.60 6.27 -8.76
CA CYS A 158 8.76 7.49 -9.55
C CYS A 158 10.23 7.93 -9.65
N TRP A 159 10.98 7.87 -8.55
CA TRP A 159 12.42 8.17 -8.52
C TRP A 159 13.22 7.25 -9.43
N ILE A 160 12.94 5.95 -9.40
CA ILE A 160 13.62 4.97 -10.26
C ILE A 160 13.30 5.21 -11.73
N LEU A 161 12.06 5.56 -12.07
CA LEU A 161 11.66 5.95 -13.43
C LEU A 161 12.39 7.21 -13.88
N GLY A 162 12.47 8.22 -13.03
CA GLY A 162 13.19 9.47 -13.31
C GLY A 162 14.67 9.20 -13.58
N ASN A 163 15.34 8.47 -12.70
CA ASN A 163 16.74 8.10 -12.87
C ASN A 163 16.99 7.22 -14.10
N GLY A 164 16.09 6.25 -14.38
CA GLY A 164 16.19 5.42 -15.58
C GLY A 164 16.05 6.25 -16.87
N THR A 165 15.07 7.16 -16.91
CA THR A 165 14.88 8.08 -18.04
C THR A 165 16.09 9.01 -18.23
N TRP A 166 16.64 9.54 -17.13
CA TRP A 166 17.85 10.36 -17.20
C TRP A 166 19.04 9.57 -17.73
N MET A 167 19.31 8.38 -17.18
CA MET A 167 20.40 7.51 -17.62
C MET A 167 20.29 7.17 -19.13
N VAL A 168 19.10 6.87 -19.62
CA VAL A 168 18.84 6.63 -21.04
C VAL A 168 19.13 7.88 -21.87
N GLY A 169 18.67 9.04 -21.40
CA GLY A 169 18.94 10.34 -22.03
C GLY A 169 20.43 10.63 -22.18
N GLU A 170 21.19 10.41 -21.13
CA GLU A 170 22.63 10.63 -21.10
C GLU A 170 23.39 9.64 -22.01
N PHE A 171 23.04 8.34 -21.94
CA PHE A 171 23.80 7.31 -22.64
C PHE A 171 23.53 7.23 -24.16
N TYR A 172 22.32 7.54 -24.58
CA TYR A 172 21.87 7.28 -25.95
C TYR A 172 21.41 8.52 -26.72
N PHE A 173 21.15 9.64 -26.03
CA PHE A 173 20.56 10.84 -26.63
C PHE A 173 21.34 12.13 -26.32
N GLU A 174 22.60 12.02 -25.91
CA GLU A 174 23.47 13.17 -25.64
C GLU A 174 22.78 14.22 -24.71
N ASP A 175 22.11 13.75 -23.67
CA ASP A 175 21.32 14.56 -22.73
C ASP A 175 20.08 15.28 -23.29
N SER A 176 19.79 15.13 -24.59
CA SER A 176 18.71 15.89 -25.22
C SER A 176 17.30 15.61 -24.67
N ILE A 177 17.09 14.39 -24.09
CA ILE A 177 15.79 13.97 -23.52
C ILE A 177 15.77 13.87 -22.00
N ARG A 178 16.86 14.24 -21.31
CA ARG A 178 16.93 14.10 -19.83
C ARG A 178 15.83 14.87 -19.09
N TYR A 179 15.31 15.97 -19.69
CA TYR A 179 14.21 16.74 -19.11
C TYR A 179 12.93 15.94 -18.94
N LEU A 180 12.77 14.82 -19.65
CA LEU A 180 11.65 13.89 -19.47
C LEU A 180 11.69 13.16 -18.13
N ALA A 181 12.81 13.20 -17.40
CA ALA A 181 12.91 12.68 -16.05
C ALA A 181 12.21 13.59 -15.02
N ILE A 182 12.12 14.90 -15.28
CA ILE A 182 11.59 15.91 -14.34
C ILE A 182 10.18 15.56 -13.86
N PRO A 183 9.20 15.22 -14.73
CA PRO A 183 7.85 14.87 -14.29
C PRO A 183 7.82 13.73 -13.26
N PHE A 184 8.67 12.73 -13.40
CA PHE A 184 8.72 11.61 -12.47
C PHE A 184 9.26 12.05 -11.10
N PHE A 185 10.32 12.86 -11.05
CA PHE A 185 10.83 13.40 -9.80
C PHE A 185 9.82 14.30 -9.10
N VAL A 186 9.14 15.17 -9.84
CA VAL A 186 8.08 16.04 -9.31
C VAL A 186 6.93 15.21 -8.76
N LEU A 187 6.51 14.17 -9.48
CA LEU A 187 5.43 13.27 -9.05
C LEU A 187 5.82 12.51 -7.76
N GLY A 188 7.03 11.98 -7.69
CA GLY A 188 7.54 11.31 -6.49
C GLY A 188 7.56 12.23 -5.28
N LEU A 189 8.07 13.46 -5.45
CA LEU A 189 8.07 14.48 -4.41
C LEU A 189 6.65 14.87 -3.99
N PHE A 190 5.73 15.00 -4.95
CA PHE A 190 4.32 15.30 -4.67
C PHE A 190 3.71 14.23 -3.76
N PHE A 191 3.90 12.93 -4.03
CA PHE A 191 3.33 11.86 -3.21
C PHE A 191 3.87 11.88 -1.78
N ILE A 192 5.16 12.15 -1.58
CA ILE A 192 5.75 12.26 -0.24
C ILE A 192 5.18 13.45 0.52
N ILE A 193 5.15 14.63 -0.11
CA ILE A 193 4.61 15.86 0.52
C ILE A 193 3.13 15.65 0.85
N TRP A 194 2.35 15.10 -0.09
CA TRP A 194 0.93 14.83 0.11
C TRP A 194 0.68 13.87 1.29
N TYR A 195 1.48 12.82 1.39
CA TYR A 195 1.40 11.90 2.52
C TYR A 195 1.56 12.63 3.85
N TYR A 196 2.63 13.41 4.02
CA TYR A 196 2.89 14.08 5.29
C TYR A 196 1.90 15.19 5.63
N LEU A 197 1.51 16.00 4.64
CA LEU A 197 0.66 17.17 4.89
C LEU A 197 -0.83 16.83 4.96
N VAL A 198 -1.28 15.78 4.28
CA VAL A 198 -2.71 15.48 4.18
C VAL A 198 -3.06 14.14 4.83
N VAL A 199 -2.39 13.06 4.41
CA VAL A 199 -2.80 11.72 4.82
C VAL A 199 -2.45 11.46 6.28
N LEU A 200 -1.20 11.71 6.66
CA LEU A 200 -0.73 11.49 8.03
C LEU A 200 -1.43 12.42 9.02
N ASP A 201 -1.53 13.71 8.71
CA ASP A 201 -2.21 14.70 9.56
C ASP A 201 -3.68 14.32 9.82
N ASN A 202 -4.41 13.88 8.78
CA ASN A 202 -5.79 13.42 8.94
C ASN A 202 -5.89 12.14 9.79
N LEU A 203 -4.97 11.17 9.62
CA LEU A 203 -4.97 9.94 10.41
C LEU A 203 -4.64 10.21 11.89
N GLU A 204 -3.70 11.11 12.16
CA GLU A 204 -3.35 11.49 13.53
C GLU A 204 -4.48 12.25 14.24
N LYS A 205 -5.17 13.16 13.55
CA LYS A 205 -6.34 13.87 14.06
C LYS A 205 -7.48 12.91 14.42
N GLN A 206 -7.76 11.93 13.56
CA GLN A 206 -8.80 10.94 13.83
C GLN A 206 -8.42 10.05 15.03
N LYS A 207 -7.15 9.63 15.13
CA LYS A 207 -6.65 8.88 16.27
C LYS A 207 -6.80 9.66 17.58
N ALA A 208 -6.50 10.96 17.58
CA ALA A 208 -6.63 11.80 18.77
C ALA A 208 -8.10 11.93 19.20
N SER A 209 -9.02 12.13 18.27
CA SER A 209 -10.46 12.26 18.57
C SER A 209 -11.09 10.99 19.14
N GLU A 210 -10.55 9.79 18.84
CA GLU A 210 -11.05 8.53 19.43
C GLU A 210 -10.54 8.29 20.85
N VAL A 211 -9.41 8.88 21.24
CA VAL A 211 -8.87 8.75 22.61
C VAL A 211 -9.63 9.63 23.58
N GLU A 212 -10.24 10.72 23.09
CA GLU A 212 -11.02 11.68 23.90
C GLU A 212 -12.50 11.30 24.03
N ALA A 213 -13.01 10.36 23.24
CA ALA A 213 -14.41 9.89 23.26
C ALA A 213 -14.60 8.62 24.10
#